data_8c575a98baa994f9e0b11f213c2a9dc2
#
_entry.id   8c575a98baa994f9e0b11f213c2a9dc2
#
_cell.length_a   1.000
_cell.length_b   1.000
_cell.length_c   1.000
_cell.angle_alpha   90.00
_cell.angle_beta   90.00
_cell.angle_gamma   90.00
#
_symmetry.space_group_name_H-M   'P 1'
#
loop_
_entity.id
_entity.type
_entity.pdbx_description
1 polymer ?
#
loop_
_entity_poly.entity_id
_entity_poly.type
_entity_poly.pdbx_seq_one_letter_code
_entity_poly.pdbx_strand_id
1 'polypeptide(L)'
;DSTEYGPIFILARREDGDRVYVTQRDIRETQLAKAAVRTGIDTLLHSMDIPADEIDKLLIAGGFGSYLNTANARRLGMIPNIDDDKIKYIGNAALVGARLALISSEMRSRGEALSRRVRHVQVARLPNFQDRFAEAMLFE
;
A
#
# COMPACT_ATOMS: atom_id res chain seq x y z
N ASP A 1 -0.25 -21.39 -22.42
CA ASP A 1 0.46 -20.73 -23.51
C ASP A 1 1.78 -20.16 -22.99
N SER A 2 2.80 -20.06 -23.85
CA SER A 2 4.09 -19.43 -23.55
C SER A 2 4.37 -18.31 -24.55
N THR A 3 5.04 -17.26 -24.08
CA THR A 3 5.55 -16.16 -24.89
C THR A 3 7.07 -16.10 -24.73
N GLU A 4 7.73 -15.13 -25.35
CA GLU A 4 9.16 -14.82 -25.10
C GLU A 4 9.46 -14.52 -23.62
N TYR A 5 8.40 -14.19 -22.82
CA TYR A 5 8.48 -13.96 -21.39
C TYR A 5 8.16 -15.20 -20.53
N GLY A 6 8.06 -16.37 -21.14
CA GLY A 6 7.73 -17.63 -20.47
C GLY A 6 6.24 -17.93 -20.37
N PRO A 7 5.80 -18.77 -19.40
CA PRO A 7 4.41 -19.12 -19.21
C PRO A 7 3.52 -17.92 -18.92
N ILE A 8 2.34 -17.87 -19.53
CA ILE A 8 1.36 -16.80 -19.34
C ILE A 8 0.02 -17.38 -18.89
N PHE A 9 -0.72 -16.60 -18.11
CA PHE A 9 -2.12 -16.86 -17.77
C PHE A 9 -3.02 -15.84 -18.49
N ILE A 10 -3.91 -16.33 -19.36
CA ILE A 10 -4.80 -15.48 -20.14
C ILE A 10 -5.98 -15.06 -19.27
N LEU A 11 -6.15 -13.74 -19.08
CA LEU A 11 -7.26 -13.15 -18.33
C LEU A 11 -8.49 -12.92 -19.20
N ALA A 12 -8.28 -12.45 -20.44
CA ALA A 12 -9.35 -12.17 -21.39
C ALA A 12 -8.84 -12.25 -22.83
N ARG A 13 -9.77 -12.42 -23.77
CA ARG A 13 -9.56 -12.27 -25.21
C ARG A 13 -10.38 -11.09 -25.69
N ARG A 14 -9.78 -10.21 -26.46
CA ARG A 14 -10.46 -9.10 -27.13
C ARG A 14 -11.11 -9.57 -28.42
N GLU A 15 -12.06 -8.78 -28.92
CA GLU A 15 -12.75 -9.06 -30.19
C GLU A 15 -11.81 -9.06 -31.40
N ASP A 16 -10.74 -8.26 -31.35
CA ASP A 16 -9.68 -8.20 -32.37
C ASP A 16 -8.69 -9.37 -32.32
N GLY A 17 -8.88 -10.31 -31.39
CA GLY A 17 -8.04 -11.48 -31.18
C GLY A 17 -6.88 -11.30 -30.25
N ASP A 18 -6.61 -10.07 -29.78
CA ASP A 18 -5.59 -9.77 -28.79
C ASP A 18 -5.91 -10.42 -27.43
N ARG A 19 -4.86 -10.77 -26.70
CA ARG A 19 -4.96 -11.42 -25.40
C ARG A 19 -4.49 -10.50 -24.30
N VAL A 20 -5.32 -10.33 -23.25
CA VAL A 20 -4.91 -9.75 -21.99
C VAL A 20 -4.41 -10.88 -21.09
N TYR A 21 -3.18 -10.82 -20.66
CA TYR A 21 -2.55 -11.90 -19.89
C TYR A 21 -1.64 -11.35 -18.80
N VAL A 22 -1.29 -12.19 -17.86
CA VAL A 22 -0.25 -11.95 -16.85
C VAL A 22 0.86 -12.98 -17.02
N THR A 23 2.09 -12.55 -16.80
CA THR A 23 3.29 -13.38 -16.80
C THR A 23 3.65 -13.79 -15.37
N GLN A 24 4.52 -14.79 -15.23
CA GLN A 24 5.10 -15.14 -13.93
C GLN A 24 5.86 -13.96 -13.28
N ARG A 25 6.42 -13.09 -14.11
CA ARG A 25 7.10 -11.87 -13.64
C ARG A 25 6.11 -10.89 -13.03
N ASP A 26 4.98 -10.64 -13.68
CA ASP A 26 3.93 -9.73 -13.17
C ASP A 26 3.38 -10.21 -11.82
N ILE A 27 3.22 -11.53 -11.67
CA ILE A 27 2.82 -12.13 -10.41
C ILE A 27 3.85 -11.85 -9.32
N ARG A 28 5.14 -12.04 -9.58
CA ARG A 28 6.21 -11.76 -8.62
C ARG A 28 6.28 -10.29 -8.23
N GLU A 29 6.18 -9.39 -9.19
CA GLU A 29 6.16 -7.94 -8.93
C GLU A 29 4.96 -7.56 -8.05
N THR A 30 3.79 -8.17 -8.30
CA THR A 30 2.61 -7.98 -7.47
C THR A 30 2.81 -8.52 -6.05
N GLN A 31 3.42 -9.69 -5.90
CA GLN A 31 3.76 -10.27 -4.59
C GLN A 31 4.71 -9.35 -3.80
N LEU A 32 5.76 -8.85 -4.45
CA LEU A 32 6.72 -7.93 -3.82
C LEU A 32 6.05 -6.61 -3.39
N ALA A 33 5.23 -6.02 -4.27
CA ALA A 33 4.55 -4.77 -3.98
C ALA A 33 3.56 -4.90 -2.83
N LYS A 34 2.72 -5.97 -2.84
CA LYS A 34 1.77 -6.20 -1.74
C LYS A 34 2.50 -6.48 -0.43
N ALA A 35 3.56 -7.30 -0.46
CA ALA A 35 4.33 -7.63 0.74
C ALA A 35 4.97 -6.39 1.36
N ALA A 36 5.53 -5.49 0.54
CA ALA A 36 6.14 -4.25 1.02
C ALA A 36 5.13 -3.37 1.78
N VAL A 37 3.93 -3.20 1.23
CA VAL A 37 2.87 -2.41 1.87
C VAL A 37 2.36 -3.11 3.14
N ARG A 38 2.03 -4.41 3.05
CA ARG A 38 1.47 -5.16 4.16
C ARG A 38 2.45 -5.26 5.33
N THR A 39 3.68 -5.65 5.07
CA THR A 39 4.72 -5.74 6.12
C THR A 39 4.98 -4.39 6.77
N GLY A 40 4.94 -3.29 5.99
CA GLY A 40 5.05 -1.94 6.53
C GLY A 40 3.95 -1.62 7.52
N ILE A 41 2.69 -1.89 7.17
CA ILE A 41 1.52 -1.66 8.03
C ILE A 41 1.62 -2.53 9.30
N ASP A 42 1.78 -3.84 9.15
CA ASP A 42 1.81 -4.77 10.27
C ASP A 42 2.97 -4.46 11.24
N THR A 43 4.11 -4.03 10.70
CA THR A 43 5.26 -3.63 11.51
C THR A 43 4.97 -2.38 12.33
N LEU A 44 4.34 -1.38 11.74
CA LEU A 44 3.98 -0.15 12.47
C LEU A 44 2.94 -0.44 13.53
N LEU A 45 1.91 -1.18 13.23
CA LEU A 45 0.88 -1.59 14.20
C LEU A 45 1.50 -2.35 15.38
N HIS A 46 2.35 -3.34 15.07
CA HIS A 46 3.06 -4.10 16.10
C HIS A 46 3.99 -3.23 16.96
N SER A 47 4.69 -2.26 16.35
CA SER A 47 5.59 -1.35 17.08
C SER A 47 4.85 -0.40 18.02
N MET A 48 3.56 -0.26 17.86
CA MET A 48 2.67 0.59 18.65
C MET A 48 1.72 -0.21 19.55
N ASP A 49 1.79 -1.55 19.46
CA ASP A 49 0.90 -2.49 20.15
C ASP A 49 -0.60 -2.21 19.84
N ILE A 50 -0.88 -1.92 18.56
CA ILE A 50 -2.23 -1.64 18.08
C ILE A 50 -2.72 -2.82 17.23
N PRO A 51 -3.81 -3.49 17.60
CA PRO A 51 -4.46 -4.49 16.77
C PRO A 51 -5.05 -3.88 15.50
N ALA A 52 -5.09 -4.64 14.41
CA ALA A 52 -5.58 -4.11 13.12
C ALA A 52 -7.06 -3.72 13.13
N ASP A 53 -7.88 -4.34 13.95
CA ASP A 53 -9.31 -4.05 14.15
C ASP A 53 -9.57 -2.76 14.93
N GLU A 54 -8.58 -2.29 15.69
CA GLU A 54 -8.62 -0.99 16.39
C GLU A 54 -8.26 0.20 15.49
N ILE A 55 -7.94 -0.03 14.21
CA ILE A 55 -7.72 1.06 13.26
C ILE A 55 -9.02 1.85 13.06
N ASP A 56 -9.01 3.13 13.41
CA ASP A 56 -10.13 4.04 13.18
C ASP A 56 -10.27 4.42 11.70
N LYS A 57 -9.14 4.67 11.03
CA LYS A 57 -9.11 5.11 9.63
C LYS A 57 -7.83 4.65 8.93
N LEU A 58 -8.01 4.16 7.70
CA LEU A 58 -6.94 3.97 6.73
C LEU A 58 -7.00 5.10 5.70
N LEU A 59 -5.99 5.96 5.69
CA LEU A 59 -5.89 7.07 4.75
C LEU A 59 -4.98 6.70 3.60
N ILE A 60 -5.53 6.64 2.38
CA ILE A 60 -4.79 6.36 1.16
C ILE A 60 -4.46 7.67 0.47
N ALA A 61 -3.17 8.01 0.41
CA ALA A 61 -2.67 9.26 -0.17
C ALA A 61 -1.87 9.01 -1.46
N GLY A 62 -1.74 10.08 -2.26
CA GLY A 62 -0.98 10.08 -3.50
C GLY A 62 -1.80 9.71 -4.73
N GLY A 63 -1.26 10.00 -5.92
CA GLY A 63 -1.94 9.78 -7.19
C GLY A 63 -2.27 8.32 -7.47
N PHE A 64 -1.41 7.41 -7.06
CA PHE A 64 -1.63 5.96 -7.21
C PHE A 64 -2.83 5.46 -6.40
N GLY A 65 -3.05 6.01 -5.21
CA GLY A 65 -4.16 5.65 -4.33
C GLY A 65 -5.54 5.87 -4.95
N SER A 66 -5.67 6.87 -5.82
CA SER A 66 -6.95 7.18 -6.47
C SER A 66 -7.46 6.08 -7.41
N TYR A 67 -6.59 5.19 -7.85
CA TYR A 67 -6.92 4.07 -8.73
C TYR A 67 -6.98 2.72 -8.01
N LEU A 68 -6.63 2.68 -6.72
CA LEU A 68 -6.60 1.46 -5.97
C LEU A 68 -8.03 1.00 -5.62
N ASN A 69 -8.41 -0.18 -6.10
CA ASN A 69 -9.64 -0.83 -5.65
C ASN A 69 -9.39 -1.48 -4.28
N THR A 70 -9.99 -0.93 -3.23
CA THR A 70 -9.76 -1.37 -1.84
C THR A 70 -10.24 -2.79 -1.57
N ALA A 71 -11.34 -3.22 -2.21
CA ALA A 71 -11.83 -4.58 -2.08
C ALA A 71 -10.81 -5.58 -2.65
N ASN A 72 -10.22 -5.27 -3.82
CA ASN A 72 -9.17 -6.09 -4.40
C ASN A 72 -7.86 -6.04 -3.59
N ALA A 73 -7.51 -4.87 -3.04
CA ALA A 73 -6.31 -4.73 -2.21
C ALA A 73 -6.42 -5.55 -0.92
N ARG A 74 -7.60 -5.59 -0.28
CA ARG A 74 -7.88 -6.49 0.86
C ARG A 74 -7.81 -7.95 0.45
N ARG A 75 -8.44 -8.31 -0.67
CA ARG A 75 -8.49 -9.67 -1.18
C ARG A 75 -7.10 -10.22 -1.54
N LEU A 76 -6.21 -9.34 -1.99
CA LEU A 76 -4.79 -9.68 -2.23
C LEU A 76 -3.96 -9.72 -0.94
N GLY A 77 -4.49 -9.29 0.20
CA GLY A 77 -3.73 -9.16 1.44
C GLY A 77 -2.75 -7.98 1.44
N MET A 78 -2.93 -6.97 0.58
CA MET A 78 -2.08 -5.77 0.54
C MET A 78 -2.36 -4.82 1.71
N ILE A 79 -3.64 -4.71 2.11
CA ILE A 79 -4.07 -3.92 3.26
C ILE A 79 -4.82 -4.82 4.25
N PRO A 80 -4.87 -4.47 5.55
CA PRO A 80 -5.64 -5.21 6.54
C PRO A 80 -7.12 -5.32 6.19
N ASN A 81 -7.78 -6.34 6.72
CA ASN A 81 -9.22 -6.50 6.54
C ASN A 81 -9.96 -5.56 7.50
N ILE A 82 -10.20 -4.34 7.03
CA ILE A 82 -10.94 -3.29 7.74
C ILE A 82 -12.17 -2.87 6.92
N ASP A 83 -13.16 -2.29 7.60
CA ASP A 83 -14.42 -1.86 6.98
C ASP A 83 -14.22 -0.74 5.96
N ASP A 84 -15.03 -0.72 4.91
CA ASP A 84 -14.91 0.26 3.81
C ASP A 84 -15.17 1.70 4.27
N ASP A 85 -16.00 1.91 5.28
CA ASP A 85 -16.29 3.22 5.86
C ASP A 85 -15.09 3.84 6.59
N LYS A 86 -14.17 3.00 7.06
CA LYS A 86 -12.91 3.42 7.64
C LYS A 86 -11.84 3.78 6.60
N ILE A 87 -12.00 3.43 5.31
CA ILE A 87 -11.03 3.70 4.25
C ILE A 87 -11.36 5.03 3.57
N LYS A 88 -10.38 5.94 3.49
CA LYS A 88 -10.55 7.24 2.85
C LYS A 88 -9.40 7.56 1.91
N TYR A 89 -9.76 7.96 0.69
CA TYR A 89 -8.82 8.55 -0.26
C TYR A 89 -8.66 10.03 0.03
N ILE A 90 -7.44 10.49 0.25
CA ILE A 90 -7.14 11.88 0.60
C ILE A 90 -6.33 12.60 -0.49
N GLY A 91 -6.20 12.00 -1.68
CA GLY A 91 -5.53 12.60 -2.83
C GLY A 91 -4.05 12.89 -2.57
N ASN A 92 -3.53 13.95 -3.20
CA ASN A 92 -2.13 14.35 -3.02
C ASN A 92 -1.95 15.16 -1.74
N ALA A 93 -1.92 14.47 -0.59
CA ALA A 93 -1.78 15.09 0.72
C ALA A 93 -0.47 15.87 0.88
N ALA A 94 0.61 15.44 0.25
CA ALA A 94 1.90 16.15 0.30
C ALA A 94 1.80 17.53 -0.37
N LEU A 95 1.17 17.62 -1.55
CA LEU A 95 0.94 18.88 -2.23
C LEU A 95 0.03 19.81 -1.42
N VAL A 96 -1.05 19.26 -0.86
CA VAL A 96 -1.97 20.02 0.00
C VAL A 96 -1.23 20.58 1.21
N GLY A 97 -0.43 19.76 1.90
CA GLY A 97 0.37 20.19 3.04
C GLY A 97 1.38 21.27 2.68
N ALA A 98 2.10 21.13 1.58
CA ALA A 98 3.04 22.14 1.07
C ALA A 98 2.34 23.46 0.76
N ARG A 99 1.18 23.42 0.08
CA ARG A 99 0.37 24.61 -0.22
C ARG A 99 -0.08 25.32 1.05
N LEU A 100 -0.58 24.57 2.04
CA LEU A 100 -1.02 25.15 3.31
C LEU A 100 0.14 25.82 4.05
N ALA A 101 1.32 25.21 4.09
CA ALA A 101 2.51 25.78 4.69
C ALA A 101 3.02 27.04 3.96
N LEU A 102 2.74 27.17 2.66
CA LEU A 102 3.12 28.33 1.86
C LEU A 102 2.23 29.55 2.15
N ILE A 103 0.93 29.35 2.27
CA ILE A 103 -0.06 30.43 2.40
C ILE A 103 -0.40 30.79 3.85
N SER A 104 0.04 30.00 4.84
CA SER A 104 -0.28 30.22 6.25
C SER A 104 0.92 29.96 7.14
N SER A 105 1.35 30.99 7.87
CA SER A 105 2.39 30.86 8.89
C SER A 105 1.98 29.94 10.04
N GLU A 106 0.70 29.96 10.41
CA GLU A 106 0.16 29.04 11.43
C GLU A 106 0.29 27.58 10.97
N MET A 107 -0.13 27.26 9.74
CA MET A 107 -0.02 25.90 9.22
C MET A 107 1.42 25.44 9.08
N ARG A 108 2.34 26.34 8.74
CA ARG A 108 3.78 26.06 8.72
C ARG A 108 4.28 25.68 10.13
N SER A 109 3.98 26.52 11.12
CA SER A 109 4.37 26.25 12.51
C SER A 109 3.78 24.94 13.05
N ARG A 110 2.52 24.62 12.69
CA ARG A 110 1.89 23.33 13.02
C ARG A 110 2.62 22.15 12.36
N GLY A 111 3.01 22.29 11.09
CA GLY A 111 3.80 21.28 10.36
C GLY A 111 5.16 21.03 11.01
N GLU A 112 5.88 22.10 11.40
CA GLU A 112 7.15 22.02 12.12
C GLU A 112 7.00 21.36 13.49
N ALA A 113 5.96 21.70 14.24
CA ALA A 113 5.66 21.06 15.51
C ALA A 113 5.34 19.58 15.36
N LEU A 114 4.59 19.22 14.33
CA LEU A 114 4.27 17.83 14.00
C LEU A 114 5.52 17.03 13.61
N SER A 115 6.40 17.59 12.77
CA SER A 115 7.63 16.92 12.33
C SER A 115 8.56 16.51 13.49
N ARG A 116 8.57 17.29 14.59
CA ARG A 116 9.33 16.98 15.81
C ARG A 116 8.73 15.81 16.62
N ARG A 117 7.48 15.47 16.39
CA ARG A 117 6.76 14.39 17.08
C ARG A 117 6.80 13.07 16.28
N VAL A 118 7.11 13.13 14.98
CA VAL A 118 7.21 11.96 14.14
C VAL A 118 8.41 11.11 14.52
N ARG A 119 8.18 9.85 14.80
CA ARG A 119 9.23 8.87 15.04
C ARG A 119 9.44 8.01 13.78
N HIS A 120 10.64 8.00 13.25
CA HIS A 120 11.01 7.16 12.14
C HIS A 120 11.27 5.72 12.61
N VAL A 121 10.63 4.76 11.96
CA VAL A 121 10.83 3.32 12.19
C VAL A 121 11.53 2.73 10.98
N GLN A 122 12.73 2.17 11.19
CA GLN A 122 13.47 1.48 10.14
C GLN A 122 12.96 0.03 10.00
N VAL A 123 11.86 -0.13 9.27
CA VAL A 123 11.11 -1.39 9.14
C VAL A 123 12.02 -2.57 8.78
N ALA A 124 12.93 -2.39 7.80
CA ALA A 124 13.82 -3.44 7.33
C ALA A 124 14.89 -3.90 8.34
N ARG A 125 15.06 -3.16 9.46
CA ARG A 125 16.02 -3.51 10.53
C ARG A 125 15.37 -4.20 11.73
N LEU A 126 14.06 -4.34 11.70
CA LEU A 126 13.35 -4.97 12.81
C LEU A 126 13.55 -6.50 12.79
N PRO A 127 13.57 -7.14 13.96
CA PRO A 127 13.61 -8.59 14.05
C PRO A 127 12.45 -9.21 13.25
N ASN A 128 12.71 -10.35 12.62
CA ASN A 128 11.73 -11.10 11.83
C ASN A 128 11.12 -10.38 10.61
N PHE A 129 11.74 -9.26 10.17
CA PHE A 129 11.26 -8.55 8.97
C PHE A 129 11.23 -9.47 7.74
N GLN A 130 12.31 -10.25 7.53
CA GLN A 130 12.43 -11.13 6.36
C GLN A 130 11.35 -12.21 6.35
N ASP A 131 11.07 -12.81 7.50
CA ASP A 131 10.06 -13.86 7.63
C ASP A 131 8.66 -13.28 7.37
N ARG A 132 8.33 -12.17 7.99
CA ARG A 132 7.06 -11.46 7.76
C ARG A 132 6.89 -11.01 6.32
N PHE A 133 7.96 -10.54 5.69
CA PHE A 133 7.93 -10.14 4.30
C PHE A 133 7.68 -11.34 3.37
N ALA A 134 8.33 -12.47 3.63
CA ALA A 134 8.14 -13.70 2.88
C ALA A 134 6.71 -14.24 3.04
N GLU A 135 6.17 -14.24 4.25
CA GLU A 135 4.77 -14.60 4.51
C GLU A 135 3.79 -13.68 3.77
N ALA A 136 4.04 -12.36 3.83
CA ALA A 136 3.21 -11.37 3.15
C ALA A 136 3.27 -11.46 1.61
N MET A 137 4.23 -12.17 1.01
CA MET A 137 4.27 -12.45 -0.43
C MET A 137 3.26 -13.51 -0.87
N LEU A 138 2.82 -14.37 0.03
CA LEU A 138 1.86 -15.42 -0.29
C LEU A 138 0.49 -14.79 -0.57
N PHE A 139 -0.23 -15.35 -1.56
CA PHE A 139 -1.64 -15.07 -1.74
C PHE A 139 -2.43 -16.01 -0.82
N GLU A 140 -3.33 -15.42 -0.04
CA GLU A 140 -4.28 -16.16 0.82
C GLU A 140 -5.44 -16.70 0.00
#